data_2d8abb75bc4de904bae67851b4bddbe2
#
_entry.id   2d8abb75bc4de904bae67851b4bddbe2
#
_cell.length_a   1.000
_cell.length_b   1.000
_cell.length_c   1.000
_cell.angle_alpha   90.00
_cell.angle_beta   90.00
_cell.angle_gamma   90.00
#
_symmetry.space_group_name_H-M   'P 1'
#
loop_
_entity.id
_entity.type
_entity.pdbx_description
1 polymer ?
#
loop_
_entity_poly.entity_id
_entity_poly.type
_entity_poly.pdbx_seq_one_letter_code
_entity_poly.pdbx_strand_id
1 'polypeptide(L)'
;KKILALVAILAIGLGSVNAQESLRWGVTAGMNSSKYSNDFLNSRTGFHVGVKAEMALPQVAEGVYLEFGGLLTSKGAKFNYGSLVNLKLNPYYLEIPVHMGYKYVINENFAVFGNAGPYAAIGVFGKIKAKADLSSAGGNIDWEEWGIDPSDLKGEGSENIFGKDKMKRFDLGLGIKTGVEFNQKYQVAISYDWGLLETIDDSDWKNRNLMISFSYMF
;
A
#
# COMPACT_ATOMS: atom_id res chain seq x y z
N LYS A 1 -21.49 -4.72 8.25
CA LYS A 1 -22.71 -3.90 8.07
C LYS A 1 -22.51 -2.43 8.49
N LYS A 2 -21.83 -2.12 9.62
CA LYS A 2 -21.61 -0.74 10.10
C LYS A 2 -20.65 0.08 9.20
N ILE A 3 -19.64 -0.56 8.58
CA ILE A 3 -18.67 0.08 7.69
C ILE A 3 -19.30 0.42 6.33
N LEU A 4 -20.15 -0.47 5.79
CA LEU A 4 -20.94 -0.17 4.58
C LEU A 4 -21.89 1.02 4.79
N ALA A 5 -22.44 1.14 5.99
CA ALA A 5 -23.29 2.28 6.36
C ALA A 5 -22.48 3.59 6.41
N LEU A 6 -21.24 3.55 6.91
CA LEU A 6 -20.38 4.74 6.96
C LEU A 6 -19.97 5.21 5.56
N VAL A 7 -19.62 4.28 4.67
CA VAL A 7 -19.31 4.56 3.25
C VAL A 7 -20.56 5.07 2.51
N ALA A 8 -21.74 4.50 2.80
CA ALA A 8 -22.99 4.96 2.22
C ALA A 8 -23.40 6.36 2.73
N ILE A 9 -23.17 6.69 4.00
CA ILE A 9 -23.44 8.02 4.56
C ILE A 9 -22.50 9.07 3.95
N LEU A 10 -21.21 8.75 3.76
CA LEU A 10 -20.28 9.61 3.01
C LEU A 10 -20.75 9.81 1.55
N ALA A 11 -21.21 8.75 0.87
CA ALA A 11 -21.69 8.84 -0.51
C ALA A 11 -23.00 9.65 -0.64
N ILE A 12 -23.89 9.59 0.35
CA ILE A 12 -25.17 10.32 0.36
C ILE A 12 -24.94 11.80 0.73
N GLY A 13 -23.99 12.11 1.60
CA GLY A 13 -23.61 13.50 1.93
C GLY A 13 -23.03 14.29 0.78
N LEU A 14 -22.49 13.60 -0.24
CA LEU A 14 -21.92 14.20 -1.45
C LEU A 14 -22.98 14.55 -2.53
N GLY A 15 -24.21 14.06 -2.41
CA GLY A 15 -25.26 14.25 -3.43
C GLY A 15 -25.94 15.61 -3.44
N SER A 16 -25.60 16.54 -2.54
CA SER A 16 -26.27 17.85 -2.41
C SER A 16 -25.43 19.06 -2.83
N VAL A 17 -24.19 18.82 -3.29
CA VAL A 17 -23.31 19.89 -3.76
C VAL A 17 -23.37 19.95 -5.27
N ASN A 18 -23.38 21.14 -5.87
CA ASN A 18 -23.16 21.35 -7.30
C ASN A 18 -21.73 20.89 -7.66
N ALA A 19 -21.53 19.56 -7.62
CA ALA A 19 -20.22 18.89 -7.58
C ALA A 19 -19.52 18.89 -8.95
N GLN A 20 -20.14 19.36 -10.00
CA GLN A 20 -19.63 19.18 -11.36
C GLN A 20 -18.47 20.12 -11.70
N GLU A 21 -18.37 21.29 -11.06
CA GLU A 21 -17.26 22.24 -11.27
C GLU A 21 -16.08 22.04 -10.29
N SER A 22 -16.28 21.28 -9.24
CA SER A 22 -15.29 21.12 -8.16
C SER A 22 -14.58 19.77 -8.15
N LEU A 23 -14.98 18.81 -8.99
CA LEU A 23 -14.46 17.44 -9.00
C LEU A 23 -13.44 17.25 -10.13
N ARG A 24 -12.21 16.95 -9.75
CA ARG A 24 -11.10 16.64 -10.68
C ARG A 24 -10.73 15.19 -10.57
N TRP A 25 -10.65 14.49 -11.68
CA TRP A 25 -10.19 13.09 -11.74
C TRP A 25 -8.73 13.00 -12.13
N GLY A 26 -8.12 11.91 -11.80
CA GLY A 26 -6.74 11.65 -12.19
C GLY A 26 -6.38 10.17 -12.09
N VAL A 27 -5.26 9.85 -12.71
CA VAL A 27 -4.61 8.55 -12.59
C VAL A 27 -3.34 8.71 -11.77
N THR A 28 -2.99 7.68 -11.01
CA THR A 28 -1.81 7.69 -10.15
C THR A 28 -1.06 6.37 -10.27
N ALA A 29 0.26 6.44 -10.24
CA ALA A 29 1.13 5.29 -10.18
C ALA A 29 2.38 5.64 -9.37
N GLY A 30 3.02 4.63 -8.79
CA GLY A 30 4.24 4.87 -8.05
C GLY A 30 4.86 3.61 -7.46
N MET A 31 5.90 3.85 -6.69
CA MET A 31 6.61 2.81 -5.94
C MET A 31 6.28 2.93 -4.46
N ASN A 32 6.33 1.80 -3.79
CA ASN A 32 6.16 1.74 -2.35
C ASN A 32 7.21 0.84 -1.69
N SER A 33 7.54 1.19 -0.47
CA SER A 33 8.34 0.40 0.46
C SER A 33 7.43 -0.01 1.60
N SER A 34 7.10 -1.29 1.67
CA SER A 34 6.17 -1.83 2.66
C SER A 34 6.88 -2.78 3.62
N LYS A 35 6.43 -2.79 4.87
CA LYS A 35 6.82 -3.75 5.90
C LYS A 35 5.66 -4.00 6.86
N TYR A 36 5.83 -4.92 7.79
CA TYR A 36 4.95 -5.04 8.96
C TYR A 36 5.56 -4.32 10.17
N SER A 37 4.75 -4.08 11.20
CA SER A 37 5.14 -3.36 12.44
C SER A 37 6.09 -4.15 13.34
N ASN A 38 6.68 -5.23 12.86
CA ASN A 38 7.68 -6.01 13.59
C ASN A 38 9.11 -5.73 13.07
N ASP A 39 10.10 -6.02 13.90
CA ASP A 39 11.51 -5.77 13.58
C ASP A 39 12.20 -6.97 12.91
N PHE A 40 11.54 -8.12 12.81
CA PHE A 40 12.11 -9.33 12.20
C PHE A 40 12.02 -9.34 10.68
N LEU A 41 11.10 -8.55 10.11
CA LEU A 41 10.86 -8.51 8.68
C LEU A 41 11.40 -7.24 8.05
N ASN A 42 12.12 -7.42 6.96
CA ASN A 42 12.67 -6.31 6.18
C ASN A 42 11.61 -5.72 5.23
N SER A 43 11.81 -4.45 4.89
CA SER A 43 10.95 -3.78 3.93
C SER A 43 11.06 -4.41 2.55
N ARG A 44 9.95 -4.37 1.82
CA ARG A 44 9.84 -4.84 0.45
C ARG A 44 9.43 -3.70 -0.46
N THR A 45 10.14 -3.55 -1.58
CA THR A 45 9.73 -2.65 -2.65
C THR A 45 8.56 -3.26 -3.42
N GLY A 46 7.53 -2.45 -3.63
CA GLY A 46 6.35 -2.77 -4.40
C GLY A 46 5.95 -1.62 -5.31
N PHE A 47 4.75 -1.68 -5.84
CA PHE A 47 4.17 -0.63 -6.66
C PHE A 47 2.70 -0.43 -6.31
N HIS A 48 2.17 0.72 -6.71
CA HIS A 48 0.74 1.00 -6.71
C HIS A 48 0.34 1.69 -8.01
N VAL A 49 -0.91 1.48 -8.40
CA VAL A 49 -1.54 2.13 -9.55
C VAL A 49 -3.02 2.26 -9.29
N GLY A 50 -3.64 3.33 -9.77
CA GLY A 50 -5.07 3.50 -9.60
C GLY A 50 -5.61 4.81 -10.14
N VAL A 51 -6.82 5.09 -9.70
CA VAL A 51 -7.55 6.32 -10.01
C VAL A 51 -7.80 7.09 -8.72
N LYS A 52 -7.81 8.41 -8.83
CA LYS A 52 -8.13 9.30 -7.72
C LYS A 52 -9.04 10.42 -8.19
N ALA A 53 -9.75 10.99 -7.24
CA ALA A 53 -10.54 12.20 -7.45
C ALA A 53 -10.27 13.19 -6.33
N GLU A 54 -10.22 14.47 -6.66
CA GLU A 54 -10.15 15.59 -5.74
C GLU A 54 -11.42 16.40 -5.87
N MET A 55 -12.11 16.60 -4.78
CA MET A 55 -13.29 17.45 -4.69
C MET A 55 -12.95 18.68 -3.83
N ALA A 56 -12.92 19.85 -4.45
CA ALA A 56 -12.74 21.11 -3.72
C ALA A 56 -13.93 21.36 -2.78
N LEU A 57 -13.64 21.86 -1.59
CA LEU A 57 -14.63 22.17 -0.55
C LEU A 57 -14.55 23.68 -0.17
N PRO A 58 -14.83 24.61 -1.11
CA PRO A 58 -14.71 26.05 -0.86
C PRO A 58 -15.66 26.54 0.23
N GLN A 59 -16.75 25.81 0.48
CA GLN A 59 -17.69 26.10 1.58
C GLN A 59 -17.06 25.87 2.97
N VAL A 60 -15.98 25.08 3.08
CA VAL A 60 -15.23 24.88 4.33
C VAL A 60 -14.15 25.96 4.47
N ALA A 61 -13.28 26.04 3.48
CA ALA A 61 -12.29 27.12 3.30
C ALA A 61 -11.66 27.00 1.92
N GLU A 62 -11.14 28.12 1.39
CA GLU A 62 -10.36 28.12 0.15
C GLU A 62 -9.14 27.21 0.28
N GLY A 63 -8.88 26.36 -0.72
CA GLY A 63 -7.80 25.38 -0.73
C GLY A 63 -8.09 24.05 -0.03
N VAL A 64 -9.18 23.93 0.74
CA VAL A 64 -9.59 22.65 1.33
C VAL A 64 -10.20 21.75 0.26
N TYR A 65 -9.83 20.46 0.31
CA TYR A 65 -10.35 19.47 -0.63
C TYR A 65 -10.48 18.10 0.04
N LEU A 66 -11.33 17.24 -0.53
CA LEU A 66 -11.43 15.83 -0.24
C LEU A 66 -10.80 15.03 -1.37
N GLU A 67 -9.88 14.13 -1.04
CA GLU A 67 -9.31 13.16 -1.97
C GLU A 67 -9.87 11.78 -1.68
N PHE A 68 -10.29 11.07 -2.72
CA PHE A 68 -10.69 9.68 -2.64
C PHE A 68 -10.32 8.93 -3.93
N GLY A 69 -10.33 7.60 -3.90
CA GLY A 69 -9.93 6.85 -5.08
C GLY A 69 -9.95 5.35 -4.89
N GLY A 70 -9.37 4.65 -5.84
CA GLY A 70 -9.15 3.21 -5.80
C GLY A 70 -7.75 2.89 -6.28
N LEU A 71 -6.96 2.23 -5.45
CA LEU A 71 -5.57 1.87 -5.70
C LEU A 71 -5.40 0.36 -5.65
N LEU A 72 -4.78 -0.22 -6.66
CA LEU A 72 -4.17 -1.54 -6.53
C LEU A 72 -2.76 -1.34 -5.98
N THR A 73 -2.51 -1.80 -4.77
CA THR A 73 -1.23 -1.62 -4.08
C THR A 73 -0.63 -2.96 -3.67
N SER A 74 0.66 -3.13 -3.93
CA SER A 74 1.44 -4.29 -3.54
C SER A 74 2.10 -4.01 -2.20
N LYS A 75 1.56 -4.57 -1.12
CA LYS A 75 2.13 -4.49 0.24
C LYS A 75 2.95 -5.75 0.55
N GLY A 76 3.55 -5.85 1.73
CA GLY A 76 4.22 -7.06 2.20
C GLY A 76 5.60 -6.81 2.79
N ALA A 77 6.32 -7.90 3.00
CA ALA A 77 7.64 -7.89 3.63
C ALA A 77 8.55 -9.00 3.11
N LYS A 78 9.81 -8.95 3.50
CA LYS A 78 10.82 -9.98 3.24
C LYS A 78 11.43 -10.44 4.56
N PHE A 79 11.79 -11.71 4.61
CA PHE A 79 12.64 -12.25 5.65
C PHE A 79 13.82 -12.96 4.97
N ASN A 80 15.03 -12.63 5.40
CA ASN A 80 16.25 -13.26 4.91
C ASN A 80 17.06 -13.73 6.12
N TYR A 81 17.35 -15.01 6.16
CA TYR A 81 18.27 -15.58 7.13
C TYR A 81 19.54 -16.04 6.40
N GLY A 82 20.49 -15.12 6.28
CA GLY A 82 21.68 -15.33 5.46
C GLY A 82 21.35 -15.67 4.01
N SER A 83 22.12 -16.62 3.43
CA SER A 83 21.83 -17.23 2.13
C SER A 83 20.86 -18.43 2.24
N LEU A 84 20.59 -18.93 3.46
CA LEU A 84 19.93 -20.19 3.72
C LEU A 84 18.42 -20.16 3.49
N VAL A 85 17.74 -19.09 3.95
CA VAL A 85 16.29 -18.99 3.85
C VAL A 85 15.88 -17.59 3.39
N ASN A 86 15.08 -17.54 2.34
CA ASN A 86 14.47 -16.32 1.82
C ASN A 86 12.95 -16.49 1.79
N LEU A 87 12.23 -15.70 2.57
CA LEU A 87 10.78 -15.64 2.56
C LEU A 87 10.32 -14.30 2.01
N LYS A 88 9.40 -14.32 1.03
CA LYS A 88 8.78 -13.11 0.46
C LYS A 88 7.27 -13.21 0.57
N LEU A 89 6.68 -12.25 1.26
CA LEU A 89 5.25 -12.06 1.36
C LEU A 89 4.82 -11.01 0.34
N ASN A 90 3.96 -11.38 -0.61
CA ASN A 90 3.57 -10.54 -1.74
C ASN A 90 2.04 -10.41 -1.85
N PRO A 91 1.34 -9.82 -0.87
CA PRO A 91 -0.08 -9.52 -1.00
C PRO A 91 -0.32 -8.30 -1.87
N TYR A 92 -1.44 -8.31 -2.60
CA TYR A 92 -1.99 -7.19 -3.35
C TYR A 92 -3.34 -6.83 -2.78
N TYR A 93 -3.54 -5.54 -2.55
CA TYR A 93 -4.75 -4.98 -1.98
C TYR A 93 -5.41 -4.00 -2.95
N LEU A 94 -6.72 -4.06 -3.03
CA LEU A 94 -7.53 -2.96 -3.53
C LEU A 94 -7.80 -2.03 -2.33
N GLU A 95 -7.29 -0.82 -2.41
CA GLU A 95 -7.33 0.18 -1.34
C GLU A 95 -8.16 1.38 -1.75
N ILE A 96 -8.99 1.86 -0.83
CA ILE A 96 -9.85 3.03 -1.00
C ILE A 96 -9.45 4.03 0.08
N PRO A 97 -8.58 5.01 -0.22
CA PRO A 97 -8.30 6.14 0.66
C PRO A 97 -9.45 7.15 0.62
N VAL A 98 -9.69 7.82 1.75
CA VAL A 98 -10.57 8.99 1.87
C VAL A 98 -9.87 10.00 2.75
N HIS A 99 -9.23 10.99 2.15
CA HIS A 99 -8.37 11.95 2.84
C HIS A 99 -8.93 13.38 2.69
N MET A 100 -8.90 14.13 3.77
CA MET A 100 -9.12 15.58 3.73
C MET A 100 -7.78 16.28 3.67
N GLY A 101 -7.66 17.30 2.84
CA GLY A 101 -6.43 18.01 2.62
C GLY A 101 -6.58 19.50 2.38
N TYR A 102 -5.42 20.11 2.32
CA TYR A 102 -5.27 21.53 1.98
C TYR A 102 -4.25 21.67 0.86
N LYS A 103 -4.60 22.50 -0.15
CA LYS A 103 -3.75 22.85 -1.28
C LYS A 103 -3.47 24.35 -1.24
N TYR A 104 -2.21 24.70 -1.11
CA TYR A 104 -1.72 26.08 -1.14
C TYR A 104 -1.16 26.40 -2.53
N VAL A 105 -1.83 27.28 -3.24
CA VAL A 105 -1.42 27.73 -4.57
C VAL A 105 -0.38 28.83 -4.40
N ILE A 106 0.86 28.58 -4.84
CA ILE A 106 1.97 29.53 -4.78
C ILE A 106 1.89 30.49 -5.98
N ASN A 107 1.60 29.94 -7.16
CA ASN A 107 1.36 30.69 -8.39
C ASN A 107 0.52 29.84 -9.36
N GLU A 108 0.21 30.37 -10.55
CA GLU A 108 -0.64 29.70 -11.56
C GLU A 108 -0.15 28.29 -11.95
N ASN A 109 1.16 28.03 -11.86
CA ASN A 109 1.79 26.80 -12.31
C ASN A 109 2.22 25.87 -11.17
N PHE A 110 2.20 26.35 -9.92
CA PHE A 110 2.77 25.59 -8.81
C PHE A 110 1.94 25.70 -7.54
N ALA A 111 1.60 24.56 -6.97
CA ALA A 111 0.96 24.45 -5.67
C ALA A 111 1.64 23.37 -4.83
N VAL A 112 1.55 23.51 -3.51
CA VAL A 112 1.89 22.47 -2.55
C VAL A 112 0.62 21.96 -1.90
N PHE A 113 0.59 20.68 -1.54
CA PHE A 113 -0.58 20.11 -0.90
C PHE A 113 -0.20 19.09 0.19
N GLY A 114 -1.11 18.93 1.12
CA GLY A 114 -1.04 17.88 2.11
C GLY A 114 -2.44 17.38 2.43
N ASN A 115 -2.58 16.09 2.67
CA ASN A 115 -3.83 15.49 3.10
C ASN A 115 -3.59 14.34 4.08
N ALA A 116 -4.61 14.01 4.84
CA ALA A 116 -4.61 12.88 5.75
C ALA A 116 -6.03 12.32 5.91
N GLY A 117 -6.13 11.04 6.22
CA GLY A 117 -7.43 10.41 6.46
C GLY A 117 -7.34 8.89 6.54
N PRO A 118 -8.48 8.24 6.72
CA PRO A 118 -8.56 6.80 6.73
C PRO A 118 -8.42 6.18 5.34
N TYR A 119 -7.99 4.92 5.32
CA TYR A 119 -8.14 4.04 4.16
C TYR A 119 -8.76 2.71 4.59
N ALA A 120 -9.48 2.08 3.69
CA ALA A 120 -9.89 0.69 3.80
C ALA A 120 -9.32 -0.11 2.62
N ALA A 121 -8.88 -1.34 2.86
CA ALA A 121 -8.30 -2.16 1.82
C ALA A 121 -8.76 -3.62 1.91
N ILE A 122 -8.82 -4.29 0.76
CA ILE A 122 -9.16 -5.70 0.65
C ILE A 122 -8.07 -6.45 -0.11
N GLY A 123 -7.53 -7.50 0.49
CA GLY A 123 -6.57 -8.39 -0.14
C GLY A 123 -7.23 -9.20 -1.26
N VAL A 124 -6.80 -8.95 -2.50
CA VAL A 124 -7.41 -9.57 -3.69
C VAL A 124 -6.67 -10.83 -4.11
N PHE A 125 -5.34 -10.77 -4.17
CA PHE A 125 -4.48 -11.91 -4.48
C PHE A 125 -3.10 -11.71 -3.85
N GLY A 126 -2.31 -12.77 -3.81
CA GLY A 126 -0.95 -12.71 -3.31
C GLY A 126 -0.34 -14.08 -3.09
N LYS A 127 0.97 -14.13 -3.01
CA LYS A 127 1.73 -15.36 -2.80
C LYS A 127 2.77 -15.21 -1.69
N ILE A 128 2.91 -16.23 -0.90
CA ILE A 128 4.08 -16.48 -0.07
C ILE A 128 5.06 -17.25 -0.96
N LYS A 129 6.29 -16.76 -1.06
CA LYS A 129 7.38 -17.46 -1.74
C LYS A 129 8.46 -17.77 -0.72
N ALA A 130 8.74 -19.02 -0.53
CA ALA A 130 9.83 -19.52 0.32
C ALA A 130 10.90 -20.13 -0.58
N LYS A 131 12.15 -19.78 -0.33
CA LYS A 131 13.33 -20.42 -0.93
C LYS A 131 14.25 -20.82 0.21
N ALA A 132 14.64 -22.07 0.23
CA ALA A 132 15.67 -22.61 1.10
C ALA A 132 16.84 -23.09 0.23
N ASP A 133 18.06 -22.75 0.62
CA ASP A 133 19.29 -23.26 0.02
C ASP A 133 20.21 -23.68 1.17
N LEU A 134 20.15 -24.95 1.53
CA LEU A 134 20.93 -25.53 2.60
C LEU A 134 22.33 -25.98 2.12
N SER A 135 22.60 -25.92 0.82
CA SER A 135 23.92 -26.29 0.28
C SER A 135 25.06 -25.45 0.84
N SER A 136 24.75 -24.22 1.29
CA SER A 136 25.70 -23.29 1.91
C SER A 136 25.76 -23.41 3.45
N ALA A 137 24.94 -24.25 4.08
CA ALA A 137 24.82 -24.34 5.54
C ALA A 137 26.03 -24.99 6.22
N GLY A 138 26.80 -25.77 5.47
CA GLY A 138 27.90 -26.57 5.99
C GLY A 138 29.31 -25.98 5.81
N GLY A 139 29.45 -24.75 5.35
CA GLY A 139 30.76 -24.18 5.06
C GLY A 139 31.48 -24.94 3.93
N ASN A 140 32.62 -25.54 4.23
CA ASN A 140 33.41 -26.35 3.27
C ASN A 140 33.02 -27.84 3.27
N ILE A 141 31.79 -28.20 3.56
CA ILE A 141 31.33 -29.58 3.46
C ILE A 141 31.17 -29.96 2.00
N ASP A 142 31.89 -30.99 1.58
CA ASP A 142 31.70 -31.62 0.28
C ASP A 142 30.50 -32.58 0.37
N TRP A 143 29.33 -32.07 -0.03
CA TRP A 143 28.08 -32.81 0.02
C TRP A 143 28.08 -34.04 -0.92
N GLU A 144 28.85 -33.96 -2.02
CA GLU A 144 28.98 -35.09 -2.98
C GLU A 144 29.75 -36.26 -2.37
N GLU A 145 30.73 -36.02 -1.48
CA GLU A 145 31.46 -37.07 -0.74
C GLU A 145 30.50 -37.85 0.19
N TRP A 146 29.43 -37.20 0.65
CA TRP A 146 28.39 -37.81 1.48
C TRP A 146 27.24 -38.41 0.67
N GLY A 147 27.35 -38.40 -0.68
CA GLY A 147 26.33 -38.94 -1.58
C GLY A 147 25.05 -38.07 -1.64
N ILE A 148 25.15 -36.80 -1.24
CA ILE A 148 24.04 -35.87 -1.25
C ILE A 148 24.25 -34.90 -2.41
N ASP A 149 23.31 -34.86 -3.39
CA ASP A 149 23.34 -33.89 -4.44
C ASP A 149 22.98 -32.51 -3.86
N PRO A 150 23.83 -31.47 -4.04
CA PRO A 150 23.52 -30.11 -3.59
C PRO A 150 22.20 -29.55 -4.10
N SER A 151 21.66 -30.07 -5.22
CA SER A 151 20.34 -29.69 -5.72
C SER A 151 19.19 -30.18 -4.84
N ASP A 152 19.36 -31.30 -4.14
CA ASP A 152 18.37 -31.84 -3.19
C ASP A 152 18.26 -30.99 -1.92
N LEU A 153 19.28 -30.17 -1.66
CA LEU A 153 19.31 -29.22 -0.53
C LEU A 153 18.62 -27.88 -0.85
N LYS A 154 18.11 -27.73 -2.07
CA LYS A 154 17.42 -26.55 -2.55
C LYS A 154 15.93 -26.82 -2.69
N GLY A 155 15.12 -25.95 -2.10
CA GLY A 155 13.67 -26.04 -2.19
C GLY A 155 13.04 -24.67 -2.49
N GLU A 156 12.09 -24.65 -3.40
CA GLU A 156 11.25 -23.47 -3.66
C GLU A 156 9.77 -23.85 -3.49
N GLY A 157 9.05 -23.08 -2.68
CA GLY A 157 7.61 -23.23 -2.49
C GLY A 157 6.88 -21.92 -2.74
N SER A 158 5.66 -22.01 -3.27
CA SER A 158 4.78 -20.87 -3.45
C SER A 158 3.34 -21.23 -3.13
N GLU A 159 2.74 -20.50 -2.18
CA GLU A 159 1.36 -20.68 -1.76
C GLU A 159 0.57 -19.37 -1.78
N ASN A 160 -0.77 -19.49 -1.81
CA ASN A 160 -1.66 -18.35 -1.60
C ASN A 160 -1.47 -17.77 -0.20
N ILE A 161 -1.30 -16.43 -0.14
CA ILE A 161 -1.08 -15.71 1.12
C ILE A 161 -2.37 -15.52 1.93
N PHE A 162 -3.52 -15.47 1.25
CA PHE A 162 -4.83 -15.31 1.86
C PHE A 162 -5.57 -16.64 1.97
N GLY A 163 -6.15 -16.95 3.13
CA GLY A 163 -6.88 -18.20 3.34
C GLY A 163 -7.23 -18.40 4.81
N LYS A 164 -7.81 -19.56 5.12
CA LYS A 164 -8.04 -19.99 6.50
C LYS A 164 -6.68 -20.20 7.16
N ASP A 165 -6.51 -19.70 8.37
CA ASP A 165 -5.26 -19.75 9.15
C ASP A 165 -4.05 -19.07 8.45
N LYS A 166 -4.32 -18.10 7.55
CA LYS A 166 -3.35 -17.28 6.81
C LYS A 166 -3.64 -15.80 7.02
N MET A 167 -3.12 -14.95 6.13
CA MET A 167 -3.34 -13.51 6.23
C MET A 167 -4.81 -13.12 6.04
N LYS A 168 -5.25 -12.18 6.87
CA LYS A 168 -6.55 -11.52 6.75
C LYS A 168 -6.59 -10.70 5.47
N ARG A 169 -7.76 -10.72 4.80
CA ARG A 169 -7.95 -9.93 3.57
C ARG A 169 -8.23 -8.46 3.85
N PHE A 170 -8.91 -8.16 4.95
CA PHE A 170 -9.35 -6.81 5.26
C PHE A 170 -8.27 -6.06 6.04
N ASP A 171 -7.95 -4.84 5.59
CA ASP A 171 -7.05 -3.90 6.24
C ASP A 171 -7.75 -2.54 6.38
N LEU A 172 -7.48 -1.86 7.47
CA LEU A 172 -7.95 -0.52 7.76
C LEU A 172 -6.82 0.27 8.40
N GLY A 173 -6.67 1.53 8.02
CA GLY A 173 -5.61 2.35 8.56
C GLY A 173 -5.82 3.83 8.35
N LEU A 174 -4.79 4.58 8.68
CA LEU A 174 -4.68 6.02 8.47
C LEU A 174 -3.52 6.29 7.52
N GLY A 175 -3.70 7.25 6.63
CA GLY A 175 -2.68 7.73 5.72
C GLY A 175 -2.44 9.22 5.86
N ILE A 176 -1.21 9.64 5.57
CA ILE A 176 -0.82 11.02 5.37
C ILE A 176 -0.08 11.13 4.05
N LYS A 177 -0.32 12.21 3.31
CA LYS A 177 0.31 12.50 2.03
C LYS A 177 0.69 13.97 1.94
N THR A 178 1.84 14.25 1.35
CA THR A 178 2.24 15.61 0.98
C THR A 178 2.90 15.58 -0.39
N GLY A 179 2.80 16.68 -1.13
CA GLY A 179 3.35 16.74 -2.47
C GLY A 179 3.26 18.11 -3.10
N VAL A 180 3.63 18.12 -4.36
CA VAL A 180 3.61 19.32 -5.22
C VAL A 180 2.76 19.06 -6.46
N GLU A 181 2.13 20.09 -6.95
CA GLU A 181 1.34 20.06 -8.18
C GLU A 181 1.89 21.11 -9.17
N PHE A 182 2.08 20.68 -10.42
CA PHE A 182 2.55 21.52 -11.52
C PHE A 182 1.47 21.67 -12.58
N ASN A 183 1.31 22.90 -13.07
CA ASN A 183 0.36 23.26 -14.12
C ASN A 183 -1.06 22.73 -13.87
N GLN A 184 -1.43 22.58 -12.60
CA GLN A 184 -2.72 22.02 -12.16
C GLN A 184 -3.01 20.59 -12.67
N LYS A 185 -2.00 19.88 -13.22
CA LYS A 185 -2.15 18.56 -13.86
C LYS A 185 -1.23 17.49 -13.30
N TYR A 186 0.01 17.82 -13.00
CA TYR A 186 1.01 16.83 -12.61
C TYR A 186 1.27 16.93 -11.12
N GLN A 187 1.14 15.83 -10.41
CA GLN A 187 1.42 15.78 -8.99
C GLN A 187 2.54 14.78 -8.68
N VAL A 188 3.46 15.18 -7.82
CA VAL A 188 4.45 14.28 -7.20
C VAL A 188 4.23 14.32 -5.71
N ALA A 189 4.09 13.16 -5.09
CA ALA A 189 3.78 13.07 -3.67
C ALA A 189 4.56 11.97 -2.97
N ILE A 190 4.78 12.16 -1.68
CA ILE A 190 5.18 11.14 -0.74
C ILE A 190 4.04 10.92 0.24
N SER A 191 3.76 9.65 0.58
CA SER A 191 2.73 9.30 1.54
C SER A 191 3.16 8.14 2.43
N TYR A 192 2.54 8.06 3.59
CA TYR A 192 2.78 6.98 4.54
C TYR A 192 1.46 6.49 5.13
N ASP A 193 1.28 5.15 5.13
CA ASP A 193 0.10 4.50 5.67
C ASP A 193 0.45 3.69 6.92
N TRP A 194 -0.36 3.87 7.95
CA TRP A 194 -0.36 3.10 9.19
C TRP A 194 -1.58 2.18 9.23
N GLY A 195 -1.39 0.88 8.97
CA GLY A 195 -2.40 -0.13 9.23
C GLY A 195 -2.70 -0.21 10.73
N LEU A 196 -3.96 -0.29 11.06
CA LEU A 196 -4.47 -0.39 12.45
C LEU A 196 -4.84 -1.83 12.80
N LEU A 197 -5.19 -2.64 11.79
CA LEU A 197 -5.59 -4.02 11.98
C LEU A 197 -4.40 -4.98 11.86
N GLU A 198 -4.47 -6.05 12.61
CA GLU A 198 -3.53 -7.17 12.50
C GLU A 198 -3.77 -7.92 11.20
N THR A 199 -2.67 -8.24 10.51
CA THR A 199 -2.71 -8.95 9.22
C THR A 199 -2.80 -10.47 9.38
N ILE A 200 -2.44 -11.00 10.55
CA ILE A 200 -2.52 -12.42 10.93
C ILE A 200 -3.13 -12.48 12.33
N ASP A 201 -3.95 -13.50 12.61
CA ASP A 201 -4.54 -13.68 13.94
C ASP A 201 -3.45 -13.90 15.00
N ASP A 202 -3.71 -13.36 16.18
CA ASP A 202 -2.81 -13.43 17.34
C ASP A 202 -1.39 -12.88 17.07
N SER A 203 -1.26 -11.93 16.11
CA SER A 203 0.01 -11.28 15.81
C SER A 203 -0.15 -9.75 15.91
N ASP A 204 0.90 -9.06 16.33
CA ASP A 204 0.96 -7.58 16.29
C ASP A 204 1.36 -7.03 14.89
N TRP A 205 1.24 -7.85 13.84
CA TRP A 205 1.70 -7.49 12.50
C TRP A 205 0.70 -6.59 11.79
N LYS A 206 1.01 -5.32 11.73
CA LYS A 206 0.20 -4.29 11.05
C LYS A 206 0.94 -3.74 9.85
N ASN A 207 0.22 -3.43 8.79
CA ASN A 207 0.81 -2.86 7.57
C ASN A 207 1.46 -1.50 7.84
N ARG A 208 2.62 -1.28 7.22
CA ARG A 208 3.33 0.00 7.13
C ARG A 208 3.78 0.18 5.70
N ASN A 209 3.42 1.29 5.08
CA ASN A 209 3.65 1.48 3.66
C ASN A 209 4.07 2.92 3.35
N LEU A 210 5.31 3.11 2.93
CA LEU A 210 5.83 4.37 2.42
C LEU A 210 5.69 4.37 0.90
N MET A 211 5.13 5.43 0.32
CA MET A 211 4.88 5.51 -1.13
C MET A 211 5.43 6.81 -1.72
N ILE A 212 5.93 6.72 -2.94
CA ILE A 212 6.22 7.85 -3.80
C ILE A 212 5.33 7.70 -5.03
N SER A 213 4.52 8.72 -5.32
CA SER A 213 3.50 8.68 -6.36
C SER A 213 3.70 9.80 -7.38
N PHE A 214 3.43 9.47 -8.62
CA PHE A 214 3.18 10.43 -9.69
C PHE A 214 1.72 10.33 -10.12
N SER A 215 1.05 11.47 -10.27
CA SER A 215 -0.35 11.51 -10.71
C SER A 215 -0.52 12.51 -11.85
N TYR A 216 -1.44 12.19 -12.74
CA TYR A 216 -1.92 13.10 -13.78
C TYR A 216 -3.41 13.39 -13.53
N MET A 217 -3.75 14.67 -13.40
CA MET A 217 -5.12 15.17 -13.18
C MET A 217 -5.68 15.70 -14.50
N PHE A 218 -6.93 15.34 -14.78
CA PHE A 218 -7.64 15.74 -16.00
C PHE A 218 -8.28 17.10 -15.84
#